data_79be34b26300fdc15ded7acd84416df5
#
_entry.id   79be34b26300fdc15ded7acd84416df5
#
_cell.length_a   1.000
_cell.length_b   1.000
_cell.length_c   1.000
_cell.angle_alpha   90.00
_cell.angle_beta   90.00
_cell.angle_gamma   90.00
#
_symmetry.space_group_name_H-M   'P 1'
#
loop_
_entity.id
_entity.type
_entity.pdbx_description
1 polymer ?
#
loop_
_entity_poly.entity_id
_entity_poly.type
_entity_poly.pdbx_seq_one_letter_code
_entity_poly.pdbx_strand_id
1 'polypeptide(L)'
;MNKAELINKIADDAGVTKTQANTALDSFVEAVTKTLKGGGKVTLVGFGTFSVSKRAARNGRNPQTGEVIKIKARKVARFKAGKDLSSKL
;
A
#
# COMPACT_ATOMS: atom_id res chain seq x y z
N MET A 1 2.75 14.43 6.74
CA MET A 1 4.09 13.80 6.83
C MET A 1 4.47 13.24 5.46
N ASN A 2 5.67 13.53 5.01
CA ASN A 2 6.19 12.99 3.76
C ASN A 2 7.28 11.94 4.06
N LYS A 3 7.87 11.36 3.00
CA LYS A 3 8.90 10.32 3.15
C LYS A 3 10.12 10.83 3.91
N ALA A 4 10.58 12.06 3.65
CA ALA A 4 11.75 12.62 4.31
C ALA A 4 11.50 12.81 5.82
N GLU A 5 10.35 13.30 6.21
CA GLU A 5 9.96 13.44 7.62
C GLU A 5 9.84 12.09 8.31
N LEU A 6 9.28 11.09 7.61
CA LEU A 6 9.18 9.73 8.12
C LEU A 6 10.55 9.10 8.36
N ILE A 7 11.50 9.29 7.43
CA ILE A 7 12.87 8.81 7.58
C ILE A 7 13.55 9.45 8.80
N ASN A 8 13.38 10.75 8.99
CA ASN A 8 13.91 11.45 10.17
C ASN A 8 13.34 10.87 11.47
N LYS A 9 12.04 10.65 11.52
CA LYS A 9 11.36 10.06 12.67
C LYS A 9 11.87 8.66 12.98
N ILE A 10 12.01 7.81 11.97
CA ILE A 10 12.51 6.44 12.14
C ILE A 10 13.97 6.46 12.62
N ALA A 11 14.81 7.31 12.04
CA ALA A 11 16.21 7.44 12.44
C ALA A 11 16.34 7.83 13.91
N ASP A 12 15.56 8.81 14.37
CA ASP A 12 15.58 9.27 15.75
C ASP A 12 15.06 8.18 16.71
N ASP A 13 13.95 7.57 16.40
CA ASP A 13 13.31 6.57 17.28
C ASP A 13 14.11 5.26 17.37
N ALA A 14 14.70 4.82 16.26
CA ALA A 14 15.45 3.59 16.20
C ALA A 14 16.94 3.75 16.58
N GLY A 15 17.41 4.99 16.69
CA GLY A 15 18.83 5.27 16.99
C GLY A 15 19.75 4.88 15.84
N VAL A 16 19.28 5.00 14.60
CA VAL A 16 20.06 4.70 13.40
C VAL A 16 20.30 5.98 12.58
N THR A 17 21.18 5.88 11.60
CA THR A 17 21.41 7.00 10.68
C THR A 17 20.23 7.19 9.73
N LYS A 18 20.12 8.37 9.14
CA LYS A 18 19.09 8.64 8.11
C LYS A 18 19.26 7.75 6.90
N THR A 19 20.50 7.44 6.51
CA THR A 19 20.78 6.49 5.42
C THR A 19 20.27 5.10 5.73
N GLN A 20 20.50 4.60 6.96
CA GLN A 20 20.00 3.31 7.40
C GLN A 20 18.47 3.28 7.46
N ALA A 21 17.86 4.34 7.98
CA ALA A 21 16.40 4.47 8.04
C ALA A 21 15.78 4.48 6.63
N ASN A 22 16.41 5.18 5.69
CA ASN A 22 15.97 5.21 4.30
C ASN A 22 16.05 3.82 3.66
N THR A 23 17.16 3.11 3.85
CA THR A 23 17.33 1.75 3.33
C THR A 23 16.30 0.79 3.92
N ALA A 24 16.03 0.90 5.22
CA ALA A 24 15.02 0.06 5.89
C ALA A 24 13.61 0.35 5.34
N LEU A 25 13.27 1.60 5.14
CA LEU A 25 11.96 2.00 4.58
C LEU A 25 11.81 1.53 3.13
N ASP A 26 12.85 1.69 2.31
CA ASP A 26 12.82 1.22 0.93
C ASP A 26 12.68 -0.30 0.85
N SER A 27 13.35 -1.04 1.72
CA SER A 27 13.21 -2.49 1.84
C SER A 27 11.78 -2.89 2.21
N PHE A 28 11.17 -2.17 3.15
CA PHE A 28 9.78 -2.40 3.53
C PHE A 28 8.82 -2.18 2.36
N VAL A 29 8.97 -1.08 1.66
CA VAL A 29 8.14 -0.75 0.49
C VAL A 29 8.29 -1.82 -0.60
N GLU A 30 9.52 -2.24 -0.86
CA GLU A 30 9.80 -3.30 -1.84
C GLU A 30 9.16 -4.63 -1.44
N ALA A 31 9.28 -5.02 -0.17
CA ALA A 31 8.69 -6.26 0.33
C ALA A 31 7.16 -6.26 0.20
N VAL A 32 6.51 -5.15 0.56
CA VAL A 32 5.06 -4.98 0.39
C VAL A 32 4.68 -5.07 -1.08
N THR A 33 5.40 -4.36 -1.94
CA THR A 33 5.12 -4.33 -3.38
C THR A 33 5.23 -5.73 -4.00
N LYS A 34 6.30 -6.45 -3.71
CA LYS A 34 6.50 -7.82 -4.23
C LYS A 34 5.45 -8.79 -3.73
N THR A 35 5.10 -8.72 -2.46
CA THR A 35 4.08 -9.58 -1.86
C THR A 35 2.71 -9.35 -2.48
N LEU A 36 2.32 -8.10 -2.65
CA LEU A 36 1.04 -7.75 -3.28
C LEU A 36 1.02 -8.11 -4.76
N LYS A 37 2.13 -7.93 -5.45
CA LYS A 37 2.26 -8.31 -6.86
C LYS A 37 2.03 -9.81 -7.06
N GLY A 38 2.47 -10.63 -6.12
CA GLY A 38 2.23 -12.07 -6.11
C GLY A 38 0.85 -12.48 -5.59
N GLY A 39 -0.01 -11.54 -5.23
CA GLY A 39 -1.35 -11.82 -4.71
C GLY A 39 -1.40 -12.13 -3.22
N GLY A 40 -0.30 -11.92 -2.49
CA GLY A 40 -0.21 -12.15 -1.05
C GLY A 40 -0.70 -10.96 -0.22
N LYS A 41 -0.56 -11.10 1.10
CA LYS A 41 -0.90 -10.06 2.08
C LYS A 41 0.29 -9.77 2.96
N VAL A 42 0.38 -8.54 3.45
CA VAL A 42 1.35 -8.15 4.49
C VAL A 42 0.57 -7.70 5.71
N THR A 43 0.66 -8.46 6.78
CA THR A 43 -0.04 -8.17 8.03
C THR A 43 0.95 -7.64 9.06
N LEU A 44 0.68 -6.44 9.56
CA LEU A 44 1.43 -5.83 10.66
C LEU A 44 0.54 -5.83 11.90
N VAL A 45 0.86 -6.71 12.85
CA VAL A 45 0.09 -6.83 14.09
C VAL A 45 0.08 -5.48 14.83
N GLY A 46 -1.09 -5.02 15.21
CA GLY A 46 -1.26 -3.74 15.88
C GLY A 46 -1.33 -2.53 14.96
N PHE A 47 -1.18 -2.72 13.66
CA PHE A 47 -1.24 -1.63 12.69
C PHE A 47 -2.30 -1.86 11.62
N GLY A 48 -2.15 -2.88 10.80
CA GLY A 48 -3.09 -3.17 9.73
C GLY A 48 -2.58 -4.19 8.74
N THR A 49 -3.32 -4.38 7.68
CA THR A 49 -3.03 -5.36 6.64
C THR A 49 -3.04 -4.70 5.27
N PHE A 50 -1.96 -4.89 4.53
CA PHE A 50 -1.89 -4.57 3.11
C PHE A 50 -2.34 -5.79 2.32
N SER A 51 -3.25 -5.59 1.37
CA SER A 51 -3.76 -6.66 0.53
C SER A 51 -3.95 -6.16 -0.89
N VAL A 52 -4.22 -7.09 -1.80
CA VAL A 52 -4.52 -6.77 -3.18
C VAL A 52 -5.93 -7.22 -3.51
N SER A 53 -6.66 -6.38 -4.21
CA SER A 53 -7.98 -6.70 -4.75
C SER A 53 -7.89 -6.70 -6.26
N LYS A 54 -8.40 -7.75 -6.89
CA LYS A 54 -8.53 -7.82 -8.35
C LYS A 54 -9.87 -7.25 -8.75
N ARG A 55 -9.85 -6.29 -9.64
CA ARG A 55 -11.05 -5.85 -10.34
C ARG A 55 -11.13 -6.60 -11.66
N ALA A 56 -12.20 -7.40 -11.83
CA ALA A 56 -12.44 -8.14 -13.05
C ALA A 56 -12.61 -7.19 -14.24
N ALA A 57 -12.25 -7.66 -15.43
CA ALA A 57 -12.57 -6.96 -16.66
C ALA A 57 -14.08 -6.79 -16.77
N ARG A 58 -14.53 -5.63 -17.16
CA ARG A 58 -15.95 -5.32 -17.33
C ARG A 58 -16.17 -4.41 -18.52
N ASN A 59 -17.38 -4.40 -19.02
CA ASN A 59 -17.80 -3.44 -20.02
C ASN A 59 -18.30 -2.17 -19.33
N GLY A 60 -17.71 -1.04 -19.66
CA GLY A 60 -18.20 0.26 -19.27
C GLY A 60 -18.83 0.97 -20.47
N ARG A 61 -19.57 2.03 -20.22
CA ARG A 61 -20.17 2.83 -21.29
C ARG A 61 -19.61 4.25 -21.23
N ASN A 62 -19.19 4.74 -22.41
CA ASN A 62 -18.75 6.13 -22.52
C ASN A 62 -19.97 7.05 -22.35
N PRO A 63 -20.01 7.94 -21.33
CA PRO A 63 -21.16 8.80 -21.09
C PRO A 63 -21.38 9.85 -22.17
N GLN A 64 -20.39 10.16 -22.98
CA GLN A 64 -20.51 11.16 -24.07
C GLN A 64 -21.01 10.55 -25.36
N THR A 65 -20.56 9.35 -25.72
CA THR A 65 -20.89 8.72 -27.01
C THR A 65 -21.85 7.55 -26.87
N GLY A 66 -21.99 7.00 -25.66
CA GLY A 66 -22.78 5.79 -25.41
C GLY A 66 -22.10 4.50 -25.86
N GLU A 67 -20.88 4.56 -26.33
CA GLU A 67 -20.14 3.39 -26.77
C GLU A 67 -19.74 2.51 -25.58
N VAL A 68 -19.74 1.19 -25.80
CA VAL A 68 -19.28 0.22 -24.80
C VAL A 68 -17.76 0.18 -24.82
N ILE A 69 -17.16 0.39 -23.65
CA ILE A 69 -15.71 0.38 -23.46
C ILE A 69 -15.36 -0.85 -22.64
N LYS A 70 -14.34 -1.61 -23.05
CA LYS A 70 -13.79 -2.69 -22.24
C LYS A 70 -12.82 -2.13 -21.22
N ILE A 71 -13.12 -2.33 -19.94
CA ILE A 71 -12.24 -1.96 -18.84
C ILE A 71 -11.45 -3.23 -18.47
N LYS A 72 -10.12 -3.16 -18.61
CA LYS A 72 -9.24 -4.29 -18.33
C LYS A 72 -9.25 -4.64 -16.84
N ALA A 73 -9.09 -5.91 -16.52
CA ALA A 73 -8.84 -6.35 -15.17
C ALA A 73 -7.55 -5.73 -14.63
N ARG A 74 -7.56 -5.31 -13.37
CA ARG A 74 -6.37 -4.76 -12.70
C ARG A 74 -6.35 -5.11 -11.24
N LYS A 75 -5.14 -5.12 -10.67
CA LYS A 75 -4.92 -5.28 -9.24
C LYS A 75 -4.88 -3.92 -8.58
N VAL A 76 -5.54 -3.79 -7.44
CA VAL A 76 -5.55 -2.56 -6.65
C VAL A 76 -5.04 -2.89 -5.25
N ALA A 77 -4.04 -2.15 -4.80
CA ALA A 77 -3.54 -2.27 -3.44
C ALA A 77 -4.54 -1.65 -2.47
N ARG A 78 -4.77 -2.33 -1.35
CA ARG A 78 -5.66 -1.86 -0.28
C ARG A 78 -4.96 -1.97 1.07
N PHE A 79 -5.27 -1.05 1.95
CA PHE A 79 -4.85 -1.08 3.34
C PHE A 79 -6.08 -1.12 4.23
N LYS A 80 -6.13 -2.11 5.13
CA LYS A 80 -7.17 -2.21 6.14
C LYS A 80 -6.54 -1.97 7.51
N ALA A 81 -6.98 -0.91 8.19
CA ALA A 81 -6.50 -0.61 9.53
C ALA A 81 -6.82 -1.74 10.50
N GLY A 82 -5.85 -2.10 11.33
CA GLY A 82 -6.04 -3.05 12.40
C GLY A 82 -6.85 -2.46 13.55
N LYS A 83 -7.36 -3.33 14.41
CA LYS A 83 -8.15 -2.92 15.57
C LYS A 83 -7.41 -1.94 16.48
N ASP A 84 -6.13 -2.19 16.73
CA ASP A 84 -5.31 -1.34 17.59
C ASP A 84 -5.12 0.07 17.01
N LEU A 85 -4.89 0.17 15.70
CA LEU A 85 -4.78 1.48 15.04
C LEU A 85 -6.11 2.21 15.08
N SER A 86 -7.20 1.55 14.74
CA SER A 86 -8.54 2.13 14.75
C SER A 86 -8.95 2.61 16.14
N SER A 87 -8.57 1.89 17.20
CA SER A 87 -8.86 2.27 18.59
C SER A 87 -8.13 3.52 19.02
N LYS A 88 -6.97 3.83 18.42
CA LYS A 88 -6.16 5.02 18.74
C LYS A 88 -6.62 6.26 18.01
N LEU A 89 -7.45 6.12 17.02
CA LEU A 89 -8.02 7.21 16.25
C LEU A 89 -9.36 7.65 16.82
#